data_79cb6e43fc5ad94e0386051216d188a4
#
_entry.id   79cb6e43fc5ad94e0386051216d188a4
#
_cell.length_a   1.000
_cell.length_b   1.000
_cell.length_c   1.000
_cell.angle_alpha   90.00
_cell.angle_beta   90.00
_cell.angle_gamma   90.00
#
_symmetry.space_group_name_H-M   'P 1'
#
loop_
_entity.id
_entity.type
_entity.pdbx_description
1 polymer ?
#
loop_
_entity_poly.entity_id
_entity_poly.type
_entity_poly.pdbx_seq_one_letter_code
_entity_poly.pdbx_strand_id
1 'polypeptide(L)'
;MLKCILIVDDNAVIRRTLRNIFEHEGWQICGEACNGLDAVEKAQELKPDLIVLDLSMPVMNGMEAAPRLRKILPRVPILVFSVYANAIPEEEVEAAGITAVVSKADNTRSLIKMARDLLHVA
;
A
#
# COMPACT_ATOMS: atom_id res chain seq x y z
N MET A 1 15.96 -12.49 5.49
CA MET A 1 14.48 -12.65 5.53
C MET A 1 13.83 -11.99 4.34
N LEU A 2 12.77 -12.59 3.83
CA LEU A 2 12.03 -12.00 2.73
C LEU A 2 11.26 -10.76 3.22
N LYS A 3 11.22 -9.74 2.38
CA LYS A 3 10.40 -8.56 2.63
C LYS A 3 8.91 -8.93 2.53
N CYS A 4 8.11 -8.32 3.35
CA CYS A 4 6.70 -8.67 3.55
C CYS A 4 5.81 -7.47 3.23
N ILE A 5 4.82 -7.67 2.38
CA ILE A 5 3.94 -6.61 1.89
C ILE A 5 2.52 -6.84 2.40
N LEU A 6 1.89 -5.80 2.92
CA LEU A 6 0.46 -5.79 3.23
C LEU A 6 -0.27 -5.14 2.06
N ILE A 7 -1.22 -5.85 1.47
CA ILE A 7 -2.03 -5.35 0.35
C ILE A 7 -3.39 -4.91 0.87
N VAL A 8 -3.75 -3.65 0.61
CA VAL A 8 -5.01 -3.05 1.08
C VAL A 8 -5.82 -2.57 -0.12
N ASP A 9 -6.91 -3.25 -0.42
CA ASP A 9 -7.81 -2.92 -1.52
C ASP A 9 -9.14 -3.64 -1.27
N ASP A 10 -10.26 -3.00 -1.51
CA ASP A 10 -11.57 -3.62 -1.30
C ASP A 10 -11.94 -4.63 -2.39
N ASN A 11 -11.23 -4.61 -3.51
CA ASN A 11 -11.47 -5.50 -4.63
C ASN A 11 -10.61 -6.77 -4.52
N ALA A 12 -11.27 -7.92 -4.31
CA ALA A 12 -10.58 -9.19 -4.13
C ALA A 12 -9.77 -9.64 -5.35
N VAL A 13 -10.22 -9.29 -6.55
CA VAL A 13 -9.50 -9.63 -7.79
C VAL A 13 -8.18 -8.86 -7.86
N ILE A 14 -8.22 -7.58 -7.50
CA ILE A 14 -7.00 -6.76 -7.47
C ILE A 14 -6.03 -7.28 -6.42
N ARG A 15 -6.51 -7.63 -5.22
CA ARG A 15 -5.64 -8.19 -4.18
C ARG A 15 -4.95 -9.47 -4.66
N ARG A 16 -5.70 -10.35 -5.32
CA ARG A 16 -5.13 -11.59 -5.87
C ARG A 16 -4.08 -11.31 -6.94
N THR A 17 -4.39 -10.38 -7.83
CA THR A 17 -3.46 -10.00 -8.90
C THR A 17 -2.17 -9.44 -8.33
N LEU A 18 -2.27 -8.54 -7.35
CA LEU A 18 -1.09 -7.95 -6.71
C LEU A 18 -0.29 -9.01 -5.94
N ARG A 19 -0.97 -9.92 -5.25
CA ARG A 19 -0.30 -11.03 -4.57
C ARG A 19 0.55 -11.83 -5.56
N ASN A 20 -0.03 -12.21 -6.68
CA ASN A 20 0.68 -13.00 -7.70
C ASN A 20 1.88 -12.25 -8.27
N ILE A 21 1.71 -10.97 -8.57
CA ILE A 21 2.77 -10.11 -9.11
C ILE A 21 3.93 -10.02 -8.12
N PHE A 22 3.64 -9.69 -6.86
CA PHE A 22 4.69 -9.49 -5.86
C PHE A 22 5.37 -10.79 -5.47
N GLU A 23 4.63 -11.88 -5.35
CA GLU A 23 5.23 -13.19 -5.06
C GLU A 23 6.14 -13.65 -6.18
N HIS A 24 5.79 -13.34 -7.41
CA HIS A 24 6.65 -13.64 -8.56
C HIS A 24 7.98 -12.90 -8.49
N GLU A 25 7.98 -11.70 -7.89
CA GLU A 25 9.20 -10.92 -7.70
C GLU A 25 10.03 -11.39 -6.49
N GLY A 26 9.56 -12.38 -5.77
CA GLY A 26 10.29 -12.93 -4.62
C GLY A 26 9.94 -12.34 -3.27
N TRP A 27 8.91 -11.48 -3.22
CA TRP A 27 8.46 -10.89 -1.95
C TRP A 27 7.34 -11.73 -1.34
N GLN A 28 7.20 -11.62 -0.02
CA GLN A 28 6.14 -12.27 0.73
C GLN A 28 4.94 -11.34 0.88
N ILE A 29 3.75 -11.89 0.88
CA ILE A 29 2.55 -11.14 1.25
C ILE A 29 2.18 -11.59 2.65
N CYS A 30 2.31 -10.70 3.62
CA CYS A 30 2.01 -11.02 5.01
C CYS A 30 0.52 -10.93 5.32
N GLY A 31 -0.25 -10.25 4.47
CA GLY A 31 -1.70 -10.19 4.66
C GLY A 31 -2.38 -9.33 3.61
N GLU A 32 -3.71 -9.37 3.65
CA GLU A 32 -4.57 -8.55 2.80
C GLU A 32 -5.62 -7.90 3.67
N ALA A 33 -5.99 -6.67 3.35
CA ALA A 33 -7.05 -5.94 4.04
C ALA A 33 -8.03 -5.39 3.02
N CYS A 34 -9.31 -5.29 3.38
CA CYS A 34 -10.36 -4.88 2.46
C CYS A 34 -10.87 -3.44 2.72
N ASN A 35 -10.38 -2.78 3.74
CA ASN A 35 -10.69 -1.39 4.04
C ASN A 35 -9.61 -0.82 4.95
N GLY A 36 -9.71 0.49 5.24
CA GLY A 36 -8.70 1.17 6.04
C GLY A 36 -8.64 0.72 7.49
N LEU A 37 -9.77 0.39 8.09
CA LEU A 37 -9.80 -0.07 9.48
C LEU A 37 -9.13 -1.44 9.61
N ASP A 38 -9.45 -2.36 8.71
CA ASP A 38 -8.83 -3.67 8.64
C ASP A 38 -7.31 -3.54 8.40
N ALA A 39 -6.91 -2.58 7.57
CA ALA A 39 -5.50 -2.29 7.31
C ALA A 39 -4.75 -1.86 8.57
N VAL A 40 -5.34 -0.96 9.36
CA VAL A 40 -4.73 -0.48 10.60
C VAL A 40 -4.54 -1.65 11.59
N GLU A 41 -5.56 -2.48 11.75
CA GLU A 41 -5.49 -3.64 12.63
C GLU A 41 -4.40 -4.62 12.19
N LYS A 42 -4.38 -4.96 10.90
CA LYS A 42 -3.40 -5.91 10.36
C LYS A 42 -1.98 -5.36 10.37
N ALA A 43 -1.83 -4.07 10.14
CA ALA A 43 -0.50 -3.43 10.18
C ALA A 43 0.12 -3.53 11.56
N GLN A 44 -0.67 -3.34 12.63
CA GLN A 44 -0.18 -3.48 14.00
C GLN A 44 0.26 -4.90 14.30
N GLU A 45 -0.51 -5.88 13.82
CA GLU A 45 -0.27 -7.29 14.07
C GLU A 45 0.90 -7.83 13.24
N LEU A 46 0.91 -7.51 11.95
CA LEU A 46 1.82 -8.13 10.98
C LEU A 46 3.14 -7.40 10.78
N LYS A 47 3.17 -6.11 11.07
CA LYS A 47 4.35 -5.23 10.90
C LYS A 47 5.02 -5.40 9.53
N PRO A 48 4.30 -5.06 8.45
CA PRO A 48 4.83 -5.21 7.09
C PRO A 48 6.01 -4.29 6.81
N ASP A 49 6.77 -4.63 5.78
CA ASP A 49 7.88 -3.80 5.29
C ASP A 49 7.41 -2.76 4.28
N LEU A 50 6.24 -2.97 3.68
CA LEU A 50 5.62 -2.08 2.71
C LEU A 50 4.11 -2.25 2.81
N ILE A 51 3.38 -1.14 2.72
CA ILE A 51 1.92 -1.16 2.62
C ILE A 51 1.54 -0.63 1.25
N VAL A 52 0.80 -1.43 0.48
CA VAL A 52 0.22 -1.01 -0.81
C VAL A 52 -1.25 -0.72 -0.54
N LEU A 53 -1.64 0.54 -0.72
CA LEU A 53 -2.91 1.07 -0.20
C LEU A 53 -3.75 1.69 -1.31
N ASP A 54 -4.98 1.21 -1.48
CA ASP A 54 -5.97 1.88 -2.32
C ASP A 54 -6.60 3.05 -1.56
N LEU A 55 -7.12 4.02 -2.29
CA LEU A 55 -7.76 5.20 -1.71
C LEU A 55 -9.25 5.03 -1.52
N SER A 56 -9.94 4.41 -2.49
CA SER A 56 -11.40 4.30 -2.48
C SER A 56 -11.82 2.96 -1.86
N MET A 57 -12.23 3.01 -0.61
CA MET A 57 -12.65 1.82 0.14
C MET A 57 -13.76 2.18 1.10
N PRO A 58 -14.66 1.22 1.44
CA PRO A 58 -15.70 1.46 2.43
C PRO A 58 -15.13 1.52 3.85
N VAL A 59 -15.94 1.93 4.81
CA VAL A 59 -15.64 2.00 6.25
C VAL A 59 -14.59 3.07 6.56
N MET A 60 -13.39 2.92 6.05
CA MET A 60 -12.30 3.90 6.18
C MET A 60 -11.51 3.87 4.88
N ASN A 61 -11.44 5.00 4.19
CA ASN A 61 -10.71 5.09 2.93
C ASN A 61 -9.19 5.22 3.16
N GLY A 62 -8.43 5.21 2.06
CA GLY A 62 -6.99 5.24 2.14
C GLY A 62 -6.43 6.54 2.71
N MET A 63 -7.05 7.68 2.41
CA MET A 63 -6.59 8.97 2.92
C MET A 63 -6.82 9.08 4.43
N GLU A 64 -7.84 8.41 4.96
CA GLU A 64 -8.08 8.34 6.40
C GLU A 64 -7.16 7.33 7.08
N ALA A 65 -6.87 6.22 6.40
CA ALA A 65 -6.02 5.17 6.94
C ALA A 65 -4.54 5.56 7.01
N ALA A 66 -4.05 6.27 6.00
CA ALA A 66 -2.62 6.58 5.87
C ALA A 66 -2.02 7.28 7.10
N PRO A 67 -2.63 8.35 7.65
CA PRO A 67 -2.08 8.97 8.85
C PRO A 67 -2.03 8.03 10.05
N ARG A 68 -3.02 7.16 10.19
CA ARG A 68 -3.07 6.18 11.28
C ARG A 68 -1.98 5.12 11.11
N LEU A 69 -1.78 4.65 9.89
CA LEU A 69 -0.71 3.71 9.55
C LEU A 69 0.66 4.32 9.82
N ARG A 70 0.83 5.57 9.42
CA ARG A 70 2.09 6.29 9.64
C ARG A 70 2.41 6.44 11.13
N LYS A 71 1.40 6.69 11.95
CA LYS A 71 1.56 6.81 13.38
C LYS A 71 1.99 5.49 14.03
N ILE A 72 1.40 4.38 13.58
CA ILE A 72 1.70 3.05 14.11
C ILE A 72 3.06 2.54 13.62
N LEU A 73 3.35 2.77 12.35
CA LEU A 73 4.56 2.29 11.68
C LEU A 73 5.32 3.47 11.06
N PRO A 74 6.05 4.25 11.86
CA PRO A 74 6.64 5.50 11.39
C PRO A 74 7.65 5.36 10.25
N ARG A 75 8.24 4.18 10.07
CA ARG A 75 9.29 3.96 9.09
C ARG A 75 8.87 3.11 7.90
N VAL A 76 7.66 2.55 7.93
CA VAL A 76 7.21 1.69 6.84
C VAL A 76 6.69 2.54 5.69
N PRO A 77 7.19 2.35 4.47
CA PRO A 77 6.69 3.10 3.33
C PRO A 77 5.24 2.73 3.01
N ILE A 78 4.47 3.73 2.65
CA ILE A 78 3.08 3.59 2.21
C ILE A 78 3.03 3.96 0.73
N LEU A 79 2.74 2.97 -0.11
CA LEU A 79 2.63 3.14 -1.55
C LEU A 79 1.15 3.11 -1.93
N VAL A 80 0.62 4.24 -2.35
CA VAL A 80 -0.77 4.32 -2.83
C VAL A 80 -0.82 3.80 -4.26
N PHE A 81 -1.76 2.90 -4.51
CA PHE A 81 -2.03 2.34 -5.83
C PHE A 81 -3.52 2.48 -6.11
N SER A 82 -3.89 3.47 -6.92
CA SER A 82 -5.30 3.86 -7.07
C SER A 82 -5.60 4.45 -8.45
N VAL A 83 -6.85 4.30 -8.89
CA VAL A 83 -7.34 4.99 -10.09
C VAL A 83 -7.41 6.51 -9.86
N TYR A 84 -7.44 6.94 -8.60
CA TYR A 84 -7.52 8.35 -8.22
C TYR A 84 -6.15 8.96 -7.90
N ALA A 85 -5.06 8.29 -8.26
CA ALA A 85 -3.70 8.71 -7.91
C ALA A 85 -3.39 10.15 -8.32
N ASN A 86 -3.85 10.58 -9.50
CA ASN A 86 -3.56 11.91 -10.02
C ASN A 86 -4.50 13.00 -9.51
N ALA A 87 -5.52 12.62 -8.72
CA ALA A 87 -6.50 13.57 -8.20
C ALA A 87 -6.11 14.17 -6.84
N ILE A 88 -5.05 13.65 -6.21
CA ILE A 88 -4.64 14.10 -4.88
C ILE A 88 -3.52 15.12 -4.99
N PRO A 89 -3.69 16.31 -4.40
CA PRO A 89 -2.60 17.27 -4.34
C PRO A 89 -1.39 16.71 -3.60
N GLU A 90 -0.20 17.02 -4.09
CA GLU A 90 1.05 16.54 -3.53
C GLU A 90 1.20 16.88 -2.03
N GLU A 91 0.73 18.05 -1.64
CA GLU A 91 0.76 18.50 -0.25
C GLU A 91 -0.07 17.60 0.66
N GLU A 92 -1.22 17.13 0.16
CA GLU A 92 -2.07 16.20 0.91
C GLU A 92 -1.44 14.83 1.03
N VAL A 93 -0.75 14.37 -0.02
CA VAL A 93 -0.02 13.12 -0.01
C VAL A 93 1.04 13.14 1.08
N GLU A 94 1.83 14.18 1.14
CA GLU A 94 2.88 14.35 2.16
C GLU A 94 2.28 14.45 3.56
N ALA A 95 1.23 15.26 3.73
CA ALA A 95 0.58 15.45 5.02
C ALA A 95 -0.01 14.14 5.58
N ALA A 96 -0.47 13.25 4.69
CA ALA A 96 -1.03 11.96 5.10
C ALA A 96 0.05 10.92 5.44
N GLY A 97 1.31 11.22 5.16
CA GLY A 97 2.40 10.28 5.40
C GLY A 97 2.57 9.23 4.30
N ILE A 98 2.00 9.48 3.14
CA ILE A 98 2.12 8.61 1.97
C ILE A 98 3.50 8.82 1.35
N THR A 99 4.21 7.72 1.05
CA THR A 99 5.58 7.77 0.54
C THR A 99 5.61 7.95 -0.97
N ALA A 100 4.73 7.27 -1.70
CA ALA A 100 4.69 7.32 -3.15
C ALA A 100 3.29 6.99 -3.64
N VAL A 101 2.98 7.41 -4.87
CA VAL A 101 1.67 7.22 -5.49
C VAL A 101 1.88 6.66 -6.89
N VAL A 102 1.19 5.57 -7.21
CA VAL A 102 1.19 4.97 -8.56
C VAL A 102 -0.27 4.81 -9.01
N SER A 103 -0.55 5.20 -10.24
CA SER A 103 -1.89 5.07 -10.81
C SER A 103 -2.16 3.64 -11.26
N LYS A 104 -3.38 3.15 -11.01
CA LYS A 104 -3.85 1.86 -11.55
C LYS A 104 -3.94 1.89 -13.09
N ALA A 105 -3.96 3.07 -13.69
CA ALA A 105 -3.92 3.23 -15.14
C ALA A 105 -2.54 2.98 -15.74
N ASP A 106 -1.48 3.07 -14.92
CA ASP A 106 -0.13 2.77 -15.35
C ASP A 106 0.06 1.25 -15.44
N ASN A 107 1.13 0.83 -16.11
CA ASN A 107 1.43 -0.60 -16.20
C ASN A 107 1.99 -1.14 -14.88
N THR A 108 1.97 -2.46 -14.73
CA THR A 108 2.45 -3.12 -13.51
C THR A 108 3.95 -2.94 -13.27
N ARG A 109 4.71 -2.62 -14.31
CA ARG A 109 6.16 -2.37 -14.18
C ARG A 109 6.44 -1.16 -13.29
N SER A 110 5.62 -0.11 -13.41
CA SER A 110 5.75 1.08 -12.56
C SER A 110 5.54 0.74 -11.10
N LEU A 111 4.53 -0.07 -10.82
CA LEU A 111 4.23 -0.51 -9.47
C LEU A 111 5.37 -1.37 -8.91
N ILE A 112 5.84 -2.35 -9.66
CA ILE A 112 6.92 -3.23 -9.25
C ILE A 112 8.20 -2.45 -8.99
N LYS A 113 8.54 -1.53 -9.88
CA LYS A 113 9.73 -0.70 -9.74
C LYS A 113 9.67 0.15 -8.48
N MET A 114 8.54 0.80 -8.25
CA MET A 114 8.36 1.63 -7.06
C MET A 114 8.42 0.79 -5.78
N ALA A 115 7.76 -0.37 -5.77
CA ALA A 115 7.80 -1.27 -4.63
C ALA A 115 9.24 -1.72 -4.33
N ARG A 116 9.99 -2.05 -5.38
CA ARG A 116 11.38 -2.47 -5.22
C ARG A 116 12.23 -1.34 -4.64
N ASP A 117 12.07 -0.12 -5.16
CA ASP A 117 12.81 1.03 -4.67
C ASP A 117 12.52 1.27 -3.18
N LEU A 118 11.26 1.20 -2.78
CA LEU A 118 10.85 1.44 -1.40
C LEU A 118 11.30 0.33 -0.45
N LEU A 119 11.31 -0.92 -0.91
CA LEU A 119 11.74 -2.06 -0.11
C LEU A 119 13.26 -2.15 0.06
N HIS A 120 14.01 -1.51 -0.82
CA HIS A 120 15.47 -1.52 -0.78
C HIS A 120 16.10 -0.27 -0.16
N VAL A 121 15.28 0.67 0.29
CA VAL A 121 15.77 1.84 1.03
C VAL A 121 16.13 1.39 2.44
N ALA A 122 17.36 1.64 2.82
CA ALA A 122 17.87 1.26 4.13
C ALA A 122 17.30 2.17 5.24
#